data_64754d29e4a14a557c35725526064177
#
_entry.id   64754d29e4a14a557c35725526064177
#
_cell.length_a   1.000
_cell.length_b   1.000
_cell.length_c   1.000
_cell.angle_alpha   90.00
_cell.angle_beta   90.00
_cell.angle_gamma   90.00
#
_symmetry.space_group_name_H-M   'P 1'
#
loop_
_entity.id
_entity.type
_entity.pdbx_description
1 polymer ?
#
loop_
_entity_poly.entity_id
_entity_poly.type
_entity_poly.pdbx_seq_one_letter_code
_entity_poly.pdbx_strand_id
1 'polypeptide(L)'
;MSEADKAGPNKALMIAVGALVAVAVAAGIYYYRGGFNQDPQRVADKDKVDPDVAMLMAAGPLPDIVVGSANAPNTIVEYASMTCPHCAQFQTEVFPQVKAKYIDTGKARYILREFPLDNLAAAASMLARCSGNDRYYPMVDALFSTQESWAVPGVDAKDKLLQIARQAGMSKDEFDKCLTDKELFSKIVQVRQIANDKFQVDSTPTFFINGKRLKGDHQLKDFEVAFGDAPAPATDADKAKPEGGPAASPAPASLPAPAANADKAKSEAAPPTPPATPPAPASPPAQ
;
A
#
# COMPACT_ATOMS: atom_id res chain seq x y z
N MET A 1 8.15 -94.26 -12.03
CA MET A 1 8.55 -93.29 -10.96
C MET A 1 9.14 -92.11 -11.69
N SER A 2 8.39 -91.04 -11.70
CA SER A 2 8.67 -89.84 -12.50
C SER A 2 9.47 -88.88 -11.66
N GLU A 3 10.66 -88.48 -12.11
CA GLU A 3 11.45 -87.42 -11.53
C GLU A 3 10.80 -86.05 -11.87
N ALA A 4 10.25 -85.42 -10.90
CA ALA A 4 9.70 -84.07 -11.03
C ALA A 4 10.83 -83.05 -11.07
N ASP A 5 10.81 -82.34 -12.16
CA ASP A 5 11.59 -81.17 -12.58
C ASP A 5 11.77 -80.15 -11.48
N LYS A 6 13.00 -79.97 -11.01
CA LYS A 6 13.37 -78.83 -10.16
C LYS A 6 13.73 -77.65 -11.08
N ALA A 7 12.74 -76.88 -11.49
CA ALA A 7 12.98 -75.60 -12.16
C ALA A 7 13.58 -74.60 -11.14
N GLY A 8 14.88 -74.35 -11.26
CA GLY A 8 15.54 -73.29 -10.51
C GLY A 8 15.06 -71.95 -10.95
N PRO A 9 15.20 -70.89 -10.09
CA PRO A 9 14.67 -69.56 -10.34
C PRO A 9 15.21 -69.06 -11.70
N ASN A 10 14.28 -68.58 -12.52
CA ASN A 10 14.55 -68.16 -13.89
C ASN A 10 15.51 -66.96 -13.88
N LYS A 11 16.77 -67.14 -14.26
CA LYS A 11 17.83 -66.15 -14.25
C LYS A 11 17.42 -64.87 -14.98
N ALA A 12 16.63 -64.97 -16.03
CA ALA A 12 16.09 -63.83 -16.77
C ALA A 12 15.11 -63.02 -15.94
N LEU A 13 14.28 -63.67 -15.11
CA LEU A 13 13.34 -62.94 -14.20
C LEU A 13 14.09 -62.22 -13.08
N MET A 14 15.14 -62.80 -12.54
CA MET A 14 15.95 -62.15 -11.49
C MET A 14 16.72 -60.95 -12.04
N ILE A 15 17.22 -60.98 -13.28
CA ILE A 15 17.86 -59.86 -13.94
C ILE A 15 16.86 -58.72 -14.20
N ALA A 16 15.65 -59.07 -14.66
CA ALA A 16 14.59 -58.07 -14.92
C ALA A 16 14.12 -57.37 -13.63
N VAL A 17 13.95 -58.11 -12.54
CA VAL A 17 13.57 -57.56 -11.23
C VAL A 17 14.70 -56.67 -10.67
N GLY A 18 15.95 -57.11 -10.80
CA GLY A 18 17.12 -56.33 -10.38
C GLY A 18 17.24 -54.98 -11.13
N ALA A 19 16.97 -55.01 -12.46
CA ALA A 19 16.98 -53.78 -13.27
C ALA A 19 15.85 -52.78 -12.85
N LEU A 20 14.65 -53.29 -12.59
CA LEU A 20 13.52 -52.45 -12.12
C LEU A 20 13.78 -51.82 -10.74
N VAL A 21 14.36 -52.60 -9.83
CA VAL A 21 14.74 -52.09 -8.51
C VAL A 21 15.83 -50.99 -8.62
N ALA A 22 16.83 -51.21 -9.48
CA ALA A 22 17.89 -50.21 -9.70
C ALA A 22 17.35 -48.90 -10.28
N VAL A 23 16.40 -48.99 -11.24
CA VAL A 23 15.73 -47.80 -11.80
C VAL A 23 14.88 -47.08 -10.74
N ALA A 24 14.14 -47.82 -9.92
CA ALA A 24 13.33 -47.21 -8.84
C ALA A 24 14.20 -46.53 -7.77
N VAL A 25 15.34 -47.14 -7.40
CA VAL A 25 16.29 -46.56 -6.47
C VAL A 25 16.95 -45.30 -7.06
N ALA A 26 17.37 -45.35 -8.35
CA ALA A 26 17.93 -44.20 -9.02
C ALA A 26 16.92 -43.04 -9.16
N ALA A 27 15.65 -43.32 -9.48
CA ALA A 27 14.57 -42.36 -9.52
C ALA A 27 14.27 -41.79 -8.14
N GLY A 28 14.28 -42.62 -7.09
CA GLY A 28 14.11 -42.19 -5.70
C GLY A 28 15.24 -41.26 -5.22
N ILE A 29 16.49 -41.59 -5.53
CA ILE A 29 17.67 -40.75 -5.22
C ILE A 29 17.61 -39.44 -6.00
N TYR A 30 17.20 -39.46 -7.26
CA TYR A 30 17.00 -38.27 -8.09
C TYR A 30 15.90 -37.38 -7.51
N TYR A 31 14.78 -37.96 -7.08
CA TYR A 31 13.68 -37.24 -6.42
C TYR A 31 14.09 -36.68 -5.05
N TYR A 32 14.81 -37.46 -4.24
CA TYR A 32 15.26 -37.06 -2.90
C TYR A 32 16.35 -36.00 -2.95
N ARG A 33 17.21 -35.97 -3.99
CA ARG A 33 18.20 -34.94 -4.23
C ARG A 33 17.65 -33.66 -4.87
N GLY A 34 16.32 -33.54 -4.99
CA GLY A 34 15.69 -32.33 -5.51
C GLY A 34 15.88 -32.12 -7.02
N GLY A 35 16.08 -33.20 -7.77
CA GLY A 35 16.38 -33.15 -9.21
C GLY A 35 15.30 -32.51 -10.10
N PHE A 36 14.15 -32.15 -9.56
CA PHE A 36 13.13 -31.36 -10.26
C PHE A 36 13.21 -29.85 -9.98
N ASN A 37 14.10 -29.39 -9.06
CA ASN A 37 14.12 -28.00 -8.63
C ASN A 37 15.45 -27.27 -8.86
N GLN A 38 16.39 -27.87 -9.55
CA GLN A 38 17.65 -27.21 -9.87
C GLN A 38 17.83 -27.14 -11.39
N ASP A 39 17.05 -26.23 -12.01
CA ASP A 39 17.44 -25.67 -13.28
C ASP A 39 18.68 -24.81 -13.04
N PRO A 40 19.87 -25.18 -13.59
CA PRO A 40 21.09 -24.39 -13.44
C PRO A 40 20.95 -22.99 -13.98
N GLN A 41 20.02 -22.74 -14.92
CA GLN A 41 19.67 -21.42 -15.43
C GLN A 41 18.89 -20.60 -14.38
N ARG A 42 18.10 -21.23 -13.52
CA ARG A 42 17.36 -20.55 -12.46
C ARG A 42 18.26 -20.06 -11.31
N VAL A 43 19.42 -20.69 -11.10
CA VAL A 43 20.41 -20.28 -10.09
C VAL A 43 21.28 -19.15 -10.64
N ALA A 44 21.60 -19.17 -11.94
CA ALA A 44 22.36 -18.12 -12.60
C ALA A 44 21.53 -16.82 -12.83
N ASP A 45 20.18 -16.93 -12.84
CA ASP A 45 19.28 -15.77 -13.01
C ASP A 45 18.96 -15.04 -11.68
N LYS A 46 19.33 -15.57 -10.53
CA LYS A 46 19.13 -14.89 -9.25
C LYS A 46 19.90 -13.57 -9.11
N ASP A 47 20.99 -13.43 -9.86
CA ASP A 47 21.82 -12.22 -9.87
C ASP A 47 21.47 -11.26 -11.01
N LYS A 48 20.57 -11.67 -11.93
CA LYS A 48 20.02 -10.78 -12.94
C LYS A 48 18.76 -10.14 -12.42
N VAL A 49 18.87 -8.89 -11.99
CA VAL A 49 17.70 -8.05 -11.68
C VAL A 49 16.85 -7.98 -12.96
N ASP A 50 15.58 -8.34 -12.86
CA ASP A 50 14.61 -8.17 -13.94
C ASP A 50 14.72 -6.72 -14.46
N PRO A 51 14.87 -6.48 -15.77
CA PRO A 51 14.99 -5.14 -16.33
C PRO A 51 13.84 -4.22 -15.91
N ASP A 52 12.63 -4.75 -15.73
CA ASP A 52 11.47 -3.99 -15.26
C ASP A 52 11.63 -3.58 -13.78
N VAL A 53 12.20 -4.44 -12.95
CA VAL A 53 12.53 -4.12 -11.55
C VAL A 53 13.62 -3.07 -11.50
N ALA A 54 14.70 -3.23 -12.29
CA ALA A 54 15.79 -2.27 -12.34
C ALA A 54 15.29 -0.89 -12.80
N MET A 55 14.44 -0.84 -13.81
CA MET A 55 13.85 0.40 -14.31
C MET A 55 12.91 1.03 -13.27
N LEU A 56 12.06 0.24 -12.61
CA LEU A 56 11.18 0.72 -11.55
C LEU A 56 11.97 1.30 -10.37
N MET A 57 13.11 0.69 -10.03
CA MET A 57 13.95 1.12 -8.91
C MET A 57 15.01 2.16 -9.29
N ALA A 58 15.10 2.54 -10.57
CA ALA A 58 16.01 3.62 -11.00
C ALA A 58 15.62 4.96 -10.36
N ALA A 59 16.62 5.80 -10.15
CA ALA A 59 16.42 7.14 -9.60
C ALA A 59 15.44 7.94 -10.48
N GLY A 60 14.39 8.43 -9.86
CA GLY A 60 13.37 9.27 -10.50
C GLY A 60 13.63 10.77 -10.35
N PRO A 61 12.70 11.61 -10.79
CA PRO A 61 12.76 13.07 -10.61
C PRO A 61 12.76 13.49 -9.13
N LEU A 62 12.17 12.67 -8.27
CA LEU A 62 12.16 12.83 -6.81
C LEU A 62 12.79 11.62 -6.15
N PRO A 63 13.55 11.81 -5.04
CA PRO A 63 14.08 10.70 -4.28
C PRO A 63 12.94 9.90 -3.63
N ASP A 64 13.09 8.57 -3.61
CA ASP A 64 12.17 7.72 -2.86
C ASP A 64 12.36 7.92 -1.34
N ILE A 65 11.24 8.06 -0.63
CA ILE A 65 11.22 8.04 0.84
C ILE A 65 10.72 6.66 1.25
N VAL A 66 11.54 5.95 2.03
CA VAL A 66 11.35 4.52 2.30
C VAL A 66 10.85 4.31 3.72
N VAL A 67 9.84 3.46 3.90
CA VAL A 67 9.45 2.89 5.21
C VAL A 67 9.98 1.48 5.32
N GLY A 68 10.58 1.17 6.46
CA GLY A 68 11.19 -0.13 6.74
C GLY A 68 12.69 -0.17 6.45
N SER A 69 13.26 -1.36 6.53
CA SER A 69 14.70 -1.56 6.34
C SER A 69 15.10 -1.34 4.88
N ALA A 70 16.15 -0.54 4.66
CA ALA A 70 16.72 -0.35 3.32
C ALA A 70 17.22 -1.68 2.71
N ASN A 71 17.59 -2.66 3.56
CA ASN A 71 18.07 -3.97 3.16
C ASN A 71 16.97 -5.05 3.13
N ALA A 72 15.70 -4.67 3.24
CA ALA A 72 14.61 -5.62 3.15
C ALA A 72 14.65 -6.37 1.80
N PRO A 73 14.44 -7.70 1.79
CA PRO A 73 14.55 -8.51 0.57
C PRO A 73 13.46 -8.19 -0.46
N ASN A 74 12.36 -7.60 -0.02
CA ASN A 74 11.24 -7.26 -0.89
C ASN A 74 10.97 -5.75 -0.88
N THR A 75 10.43 -5.26 -2.00
CA THR A 75 10.04 -3.86 -2.14
C THR A 75 8.61 -3.77 -2.62
N ILE A 76 7.80 -2.99 -1.90
CA ILE A 76 6.46 -2.57 -2.30
C ILE A 76 6.57 -1.13 -2.81
N VAL A 77 6.15 -0.87 -4.05
CA VAL A 77 6.00 0.47 -4.59
C VAL A 77 4.52 0.71 -4.83
N GLU A 78 3.99 1.77 -4.25
CA GLU A 78 2.62 2.25 -4.48
C GLU A 78 2.67 3.55 -5.27
N TYR A 79 1.89 3.62 -6.35
CA TYR A 79 1.54 4.87 -7.00
C TYR A 79 0.17 5.32 -6.49
N ALA A 80 0.13 6.47 -5.81
CA ALA A 80 -1.04 6.96 -5.11
C ALA A 80 -1.38 8.41 -5.44
N SER A 81 -2.67 8.75 -5.36
CA SER A 81 -3.16 10.12 -5.42
C SER A 81 -3.78 10.52 -4.08
N MET A 82 -3.43 11.70 -3.60
CA MET A 82 -3.94 12.22 -2.33
C MET A 82 -5.44 12.51 -2.33
N THR A 83 -6.08 12.61 -3.51
CA THR A 83 -7.54 12.79 -3.66
C THR A 83 -8.26 11.49 -3.99
N CYS A 84 -7.56 10.36 -4.14
CA CYS A 84 -8.18 9.08 -4.46
C CYS A 84 -8.77 8.42 -3.19
N PRO A 85 -10.09 8.14 -3.14
CA PRO A 85 -10.71 7.50 -1.97
C PRO A 85 -10.17 6.08 -1.70
N HIS A 86 -9.86 5.31 -2.75
CA HIS A 86 -9.31 3.96 -2.59
C HIS A 86 -7.87 3.98 -2.04
N CYS A 87 -7.08 5.04 -2.34
CA CYS A 87 -5.77 5.24 -1.70
C CYS A 87 -5.93 5.56 -0.22
N ALA A 88 -6.90 6.41 0.15
CA ALA A 88 -7.19 6.70 1.55
C ALA A 88 -7.65 5.43 2.29
N GLN A 89 -8.55 4.64 1.70
CA GLN A 89 -8.99 3.38 2.27
C GLN A 89 -7.80 2.41 2.47
N PHE A 90 -6.96 2.23 1.47
CA PHE A 90 -5.78 1.39 1.60
C PHE A 90 -4.88 1.88 2.75
N GLN A 91 -4.57 3.17 2.78
CA GLN A 91 -3.67 3.75 3.78
C GLN A 91 -4.21 3.62 5.21
N THR A 92 -5.52 3.75 5.40
CA THR A 92 -6.14 3.70 6.74
C THR A 92 -6.50 2.29 7.21
N GLU A 93 -6.88 1.39 6.31
CA GLU A 93 -7.43 0.07 6.68
C GLU A 93 -6.46 -1.09 6.41
N VAL A 94 -5.74 -1.05 5.28
CA VAL A 94 -4.93 -2.19 4.82
C VAL A 94 -3.44 -1.98 5.13
N PHE A 95 -2.91 -0.79 4.87
CA PHE A 95 -1.49 -0.50 5.08
C PHE A 95 -1.00 -0.80 6.50
N PRO A 96 -1.74 -0.52 7.59
CA PRO A 96 -1.32 -0.88 8.94
C PRO A 96 -1.08 -2.39 9.09
N GLN A 97 -1.89 -3.23 8.45
CA GLN A 97 -1.77 -4.68 8.48
C GLN A 97 -0.56 -5.16 7.65
N VAL A 98 -0.39 -4.61 6.45
CA VAL A 98 0.79 -4.86 5.59
C VAL A 98 2.07 -4.42 6.30
N LYS A 99 2.03 -3.24 6.94
CA LYS A 99 3.16 -2.69 7.69
C LYS A 99 3.56 -3.62 8.84
N ALA A 100 2.62 -4.00 9.69
CA ALA A 100 2.88 -4.89 10.83
C ALA A 100 3.42 -6.26 10.39
N LYS A 101 2.89 -6.81 9.29
CA LYS A 101 3.26 -8.16 8.83
C LYS A 101 4.58 -8.22 8.07
N TYR A 102 4.87 -7.20 7.25
CA TYR A 102 5.99 -7.26 6.30
C TYR A 102 7.05 -6.19 6.54
N ILE A 103 6.65 -4.96 6.87
CA ILE A 103 7.58 -3.84 6.95
C ILE A 103 8.28 -3.82 8.32
N ASP A 104 7.50 -3.89 9.41
CA ASP A 104 8.04 -3.88 10.78
C ASP A 104 8.83 -5.16 11.11
N THR A 105 8.55 -6.25 10.38
CA THR A 105 9.31 -7.52 10.48
C THR A 105 10.56 -7.56 9.60
N GLY A 106 10.83 -6.50 8.82
CA GLY A 106 11.98 -6.42 7.92
C GLY A 106 11.87 -7.29 6.66
N LYS A 107 10.73 -7.91 6.40
CA LYS A 107 10.49 -8.74 5.21
C LYS A 107 10.33 -7.90 3.93
N ALA A 108 9.81 -6.68 4.06
CA ALA A 108 9.65 -5.75 2.96
C ALA A 108 9.95 -4.31 3.37
N ARG A 109 10.25 -3.48 2.38
CA ARG A 109 10.24 -2.02 2.47
C ARG A 109 9.12 -1.48 1.59
N TYR A 110 8.64 -0.29 1.94
CA TYR A 110 7.54 0.36 1.24
C TYR A 110 7.93 1.75 0.76
N ILE A 111 7.50 2.10 -0.45
CA ILE A 111 7.72 3.38 -1.12
C ILE A 111 6.39 3.85 -1.69
N LEU A 112 5.95 5.05 -1.29
CA LEU A 112 4.85 5.75 -1.94
C LEU A 112 5.43 6.72 -2.97
N ARG A 113 4.93 6.65 -4.21
CA ARG A 113 5.25 7.57 -5.29
C ARG A 113 4.01 8.33 -5.71
N GLU A 114 4.16 9.62 -5.91
CA GLU A 114 3.08 10.51 -6.26
C GLU A 114 2.52 10.21 -7.66
N PHE A 115 1.21 10.02 -7.74
CA PHE A 115 0.46 9.92 -8.99
C PHE A 115 -0.79 10.80 -8.90
N PRO A 116 -0.64 12.14 -8.86
CA PRO A 116 -1.76 13.04 -8.68
C PRO A 116 -2.75 12.93 -9.83
N LEU A 117 -4.04 12.75 -9.51
CA LEU A 117 -5.13 12.71 -10.48
C LEU A 117 -5.60 14.11 -10.87
N ASP A 118 -5.35 15.10 -10.00
CA ASP A 118 -5.75 16.48 -10.16
C ASP A 118 -4.75 17.45 -9.46
N ASN A 119 -4.98 18.74 -9.62
CA ASN A 119 -4.11 19.78 -9.04
C ASN A 119 -4.16 19.81 -7.50
N LEU A 120 -5.30 19.45 -6.90
CA LEU A 120 -5.43 19.40 -5.44
C LEU A 120 -4.60 18.25 -4.87
N ALA A 121 -4.62 17.07 -5.53
CA ALA A 121 -3.74 15.96 -5.19
C ALA A 121 -2.27 16.34 -5.31
N ALA A 122 -1.89 17.09 -6.36
CA ALA A 122 -0.52 17.57 -6.52
C ALA A 122 -0.13 18.52 -5.38
N ALA A 123 -0.99 19.46 -5.00
CA ALA A 123 -0.76 20.37 -3.89
C ALA A 123 -0.58 19.62 -2.55
N ALA A 124 -1.43 18.64 -2.26
CA ALA A 124 -1.31 17.79 -1.07
C ALA A 124 0.00 16.99 -1.07
N SER A 125 0.39 16.44 -2.23
CA SER A 125 1.68 15.74 -2.40
C SER A 125 2.87 16.67 -2.17
N MET A 126 2.80 17.92 -2.63
CA MET A 126 3.81 18.94 -2.35
C MET A 126 3.96 19.17 -0.84
N LEU A 127 2.86 19.31 -0.11
CA LEU A 127 2.89 19.48 1.35
C LEU A 127 3.55 18.30 2.05
N ALA A 128 3.27 17.05 1.63
CA ALA A 128 3.94 15.89 2.16
C ALA A 128 5.45 15.96 1.92
N ARG A 129 5.90 16.34 0.72
CA ARG A 129 7.33 16.52 0.40
C ARG A 129 7.99 17.64 1.19
N CYS A 130 7.32 18.79 1.31
CA CYS A 130 7.84 19.95 2.03
C CYS A 130 7.93 19.74 3.55
N SER A 131 7.22 18.75 4.11
CA SER A 131 7.34 18.43 5.53
C SER A 131 8.70 17.84 5.92
N GLY A 132 9.51 17.45 4.92
CA GLY A 132 10.81 16.80 5.10
C GLY A 132 10.70 15.27 5.24
N ASN A 133 11.81 14.58 5.01
CA ASN A 133 11.80 13.11 4.92
C ASN A 133 11.24 12.42 6.18
N ASP A 134 11.59 12.91 7.36
CA ASP A 134 11.17 12.32 8.64
C ASP A 134 9.66 12.50 8.91
N ARG A 135 9.06 13.53 8.33
CA ARG A 135 7.64 13.86 8.49
C ARG A 135 6.79 13.55 7.26
N TYR A 136 7.40 13.04 6.19
CA TYR A 136 6.69 12.72 4.95
C TYR A 136 5.52 11.75 5.19
N TYR A 137 5.79 10.57 5.77
CA TYR A 137 4.72 9.60 6.03
C TYR A 137 3.72 10.04 7.10
N PRO A 138 4.11 10.66 8.22
CA PRO A 138 3.15 11.31 9.12
C PRO A 138 2.23 12.32 8.43
N MET A 139 2.74 13.09 7.47
CA MET A 139 1.92 14.02 6.68
C MET A 139 1.01 13.28 5.70
N VAL A 140 1.50 12.23 5.02
CA VAL A 140 0.70 11.35 4.16
C VAL A 140 -0.46 10.74 4.94
N ASP A 141 -0.18 10.20 6.14
CA ASP A 141 -1.20 9.61 7.01
C ASP A 141 -2.25 10.66 7.44
N ALA A 142 -1.82 11.87 7.81
CA ALA A 142 -2.72 12.96 8.16
C ALA A 142 -3.61 13.38 6.97
N LEU A 143 -3.04 13.47 5.77
CA LEU A 143 -3.78 13.82 4.57
C LEU A 143 -4.81 12.77 4.19
N PHE A 144 -4.46 11.47 4.19
CA PHE A 144 -5.39 10.40 3.86
C PHE A 144 -6.45 10.18 4.94
N SER A 145 -6.09 10.18 6.22
CA SER A 145 -7.05 9.97 7.31
C SER A 145 -8.09 11.10 7.44
N THR A 146 -7.79 12.27 6.91
CA THR A 146 -8.70 13.44 6.91
C THR A 146 -9.22 13.78 5.52
N GLN A 147 -9.01 12.93 4.52
CA GLN A 147 -9.28 13.22 3.10
C GLN A 147 -10.69 13.77 2.86
N GLU A 148 -11.71 13.20 3.50
CA GLU A 148 -13.10 13.62 3.36
C GLU A 148 -13.35 15.07 3.85
N SER A 149 -12.45 15.61 4.66
CA SER A 149 -12.57 16.99 5.17
C SER A 149 -12.04 18.06 4.22
N TRP A 150 -11.21 17.68 3.23
CA TRP A 150 -10.55 18.64 2.35
C TRP A 150 -10.62 18.31 0.86
N ALA A 151 -10.83 17.02 0.49
CA ALA A 151 -10.80 16.57 -0.89
C ALA A 151 -12.21 16.42 -1.50
N VAL A 152 -13.22 17.08 -0.93
CA VAL A 152 -14.60 17.00 -1.41
C VAL A 152 -15.08 18.34 -1.98
N PRO A 153 -16.04 18.33 -2.94
CA PRO A 153 -16.58 19.57 -3.49
C PRO A 153 -17.21 20.48 -2.44
N GLY A 154 -17.01 21.78 -2.61
CA GLY A 154 -17.66 22.81 -1.76
C GLY A 154 -16.90 23.16 -0.47
N VAL A 155 -15.76 22.51 -0.19
CA VAL A 155 -14.89 22.90 0.93
C VAL A 155 -13.78 23.84 0.46
N ASP A 156 -13.31 24.73 1.35
CA ASP A 156 -12.05 25.45 1.15
C ASP A 156 -10.88 24.51 1.46
N ALA A 157 -10.46 23.78 0.42
CA ALA A 157 -9.38 22.81 0.54
C ALA A 157 -8.07 23.47 1.01
N LYS A 158 -7.79 24.73 0.62
CA LYS A 158 -6.57 25.43 1.01
C LYS A 158 -6.52 25.66 2.52
N ASP A 159 -7.61 26.12 3.10
CA ASP A 159 -7.69 26.37 4.54
C ASP A 159 -7.59 25.06 5.34
N LYS A 160 -8.23 23.99 4.85
CA LYS A 160 -8.13 22.66 5.48
C LYS A 160 -6.71 22.09 5.40
N LEU A 161 -6.08 22.16 4.26
CA LEU A 161 -4.69 21.73 4.07
C LEU A 161 -3.73 22.56 4.94
N LEU A 162 -3.96 23.87 5.09
CA LEU A 162 -3.18 24.70 6.01
C LEU A 162 -3.34 24.26 7.49
N GLN A 163 -4.55 23.89 7.91
CA GLN A 163 -4.79 23.37 9.25
C GLN A 163 -4.00 22.07 9.49
N ILE A 164 -4.06 21.13 8.54
CA ILE A 164 -3.32 19.87 8.60
C ILE A 164 -1.80 20.13 8.65
N ALA A 165 -1.30 21.00 7.77
CA ALA A 165 0.12 21.36 7.71
C ALA A 165 0.60 21.98 9.03
N ARG A 166 -0.21 22.87 9.66
CA ARG A 166 0.09 23.45 10.97
C ARG A 166 0.15 22.42 12.09
N GLN A 167 -0.77 21.44 12.09
CA GLN A 167 -0.74 20.33 13.06
C GLN A 167 0.52 19.48 12.90
N ALA A 168 1.04 19.34 11.68
CA ALA A 168 2.31 18.70 11.39
C ALA A 168 3.54 19.61 11.65
N GLY A 169 3.34 20.80 12.20
CA GLY A 169 4.42 21.73 12.58
C GLY A 169 4.93 22.62 11.44
N MET A 170 4.20 22.75 10.33
CA MET A 170 4.54 23.65 9.23
C MET A 170 3.96 25.05 9.49
N SER A 171 4.76 26.09 9.39
CA SER A 171 4.29 27.47 9.46
C SER A 171 3.48 27.85 8.20
N LYS A 172 2.72 28.95 8.29
CA LYS A 172 1.99 29.46 7.12
C LYS A 172 2.94 29.87 5.98
N ASP A 173 4.07 30.46 6.30
CA ASP A 173 5.04 30.90 5.29
C ASP A 173 5.68 29.70 4.57
N GLU A 174 6.01 28.63 5.31
CA GLU A 174 6.49 27.37 4.72
C GLU A 174 5.42 26.73 3.84
N PHE A 175 4.16 26.74 4.27
CA PHE A 175 3.02 26.26 3.49
C PHE A 175 2.86 27.03 2.19
N ASP A 176 2.82 28.38 2.23
CA ASP A 176 2.66 29.20 1.03
C ASP A 176 3.88 29.06 0.10
N LYS A 177 5.09 29.02 0.64
CA LYS A 177 6.31 28.77 -0.14
C LYS A 177 6.28 27.38 -0.82
N CYS A 178 5.86 26.35 -0.09
CA CYS A 178 5.73 25.01 -0.62
C CYS A 178 4.78 24.97 -1.82
N LEU A 179 3.57 25.50 -1.69
CA LEU A 179 2.56 25.48 -2.75
C LEU A 179 2.91 26.35 -3.97
N THR A 180 3.89 27.23 -3.84
CA THR A 180 4.39 28.05 -4.97
C THR A 180 5.67 27.51 -5.59
N ASP A 181 6.20 26.38 -5.10
CA ASP A 181 7.40 25.72 -5.63
C ASP A 181 7.08 25.03 -6.96
N LYS A 182 7.36 25.72 -8.05
CA LYS A 182 7.13 25.21 -9.42
C LYS A 182 8.05 24.05 -9.79
N GLU A 183 9.25 23.98 -9.20
CA GLU A 183 10.18 22.89 -9.47
C GLU A 183 9.69 21.60 -8.85
N LEU A 184 9.28 21.64 -7.57
CA LEU A 184 8.69 20.51 -6.89
C LEU A 184 7.42 20.01 -7.61
N PHE A 185 6.52 20.93 -7.98
CA PHE A 185 5.32 20.60 -8.75
C PHE A 185 5.68 19.89 -10.07
N SER A 186 6.63 20.43 -10.82
CA SER A 186 7.09 19.83 -12.09
C SER A 186 7.64 18.43 -11.88
N LYS A 187 8.44 18.21 -10.84
CA LYS A 187 8.99 16.88 -10.52
C LYS A 187 7.90 15.87 -10.15
N ILE A 188 6.88 16.28 -9.39
CA ILE A 188 5.72 15.42 -9.06
C ILE A 188 4.98 15.02 -10.33
N VAL A 189 4.74 15.97 -11.24
CA VAL A 189 4.10 15.69 -12.54
C VAL A 189 4.96 14.74 -13.38
N GLN A 190 6.29 14.90 -13.38
CA GLN A 190 7.20 14.00 -14.07
C GLN A 190 7.17 12.57 -13.50
N VAL A 191 7.10 12.41 -12.17
CA VAL A 191 6.92 11.07 -11.54
C VAL A 191 5.67 10.38 -12.10
N ARG A 192 4.52 11.10 -12.13
CA ARG A 192 3.28 10.59 -12.71
C ARG A 192 3.45 10.22 -14.20
N GLN A 193 4.08 11.10 -14.99
CA GLN A 193 4.28 10.85 -16.41
C GLN A 193 5.15 9.61 -16.66
N ILE A 194 6.26 9.46 -15.93
CA ILE A 194 7.12 8.28 -16.03
C ILE A 194 6.34 7.01 -15.63
N ALA A 195 5.53 7.07 -14.57
CA ALA A 195 4.71 5.96 -14.15
C ALA A 195 3.72 5.52 -15.23
N ASN A 196 3.06 6.48 -15.88
CA ASN A 196 2.13 6.20 -16.98
C ASN A 196 2.88 5.63 -18.20
N ASP A 197 3.94 6.31 -18.66
CA ASP A 197 4.60 6.00 -19.95
C ASP A 197 5.43 4.72 -19.86
N LYS A 198 6.09 4.45 -18.72
CA LYS A 198 7.03 3.33 -18.57
C LYS A 198 6.42 2.13 -17.89
N PHE A 199 5.52 2.34 -16.92
CA PHE A 199 4.95 1.29 -16.09
C PHE A 199 3.44 1.10 -16.31
N GLN A 200 2.84 1.83 -17.27
CA GLN A 200 1.42 1.73 -17.64
C GLN A 200 0.51 1.93 -16.41
N VAL A 201 0.91 2.82 -15.50
CA VAL A 201 0.07 3.23 -14.39
C VAL A 201 -0.97 4.20 -14.91
N ASP A 202 -2.24 3.82 -14.86
CA ASP A 202 -3.39 4.58 -15.37
C ASP A 202 -4.45 4.86 -14.29
N SER A 203 -4.30 4.25 -13.12
CA SER A 203 -5.23 4.32 -12.00
C SER A 203 -4.51 4.24 -10.66
N THR A 204 -5.20 4.65 -9.58
CA THR A 204 -4.67 4.63 -8.21
C THR A 204 -5.66 3.95 -7.25
N PRO A 205 -5.14 3.23 -6.24
CA PRO A 205 -3.74 2.87 -6.07
C PRO A 205 -3.28 1.83 -7.09
N THR A 206 -2.01 1.88 -7.50
CA THR A 206 -1.36 0.81 -8.26
C THR A 206 -0.11 0.37 -7.52
N PHE A 207 0.02 -0.94 -7.29
CA PHE A 207 1.14 -1.52 -6.55
C PHE A 207 2.04 -2.35 -7.44
N PHE A 208 3.33 -2.29 -7.13
CA PHE A 208 4.34 -3.22 -7.64
C PHE A 208 5.05 -3.88 -6.46
N ILE A 209 5.13 -5.20 -6.49
CA ILE A 209 5.90 -5.99 -5.53
C ILE A 209 7.06 -6.63 -6.28
N ASN A 210 8.29 -6.25 -5.93
CA ASN A 210 9.49 -6.70 -6.63
C ASN A 210 9.40 -6.51 -8.16
N GLY A 211 8.88 -5.36 -8.60
CA GLY A 211 8.72 -5.00 -10.01
C GLY A 211 7.50 -5.60 -10.71
N LYS A 212 6.77 -6.50 -10.07
CA LYS A 212 5.56 -7.12 -10.63
C LYS A 212 4.32 -6.39 -10.13
N ARG A 213 3.43 -5.98 -11.04
CA ARG A 213 2.16 -5.34 -10.69
C ARG A 213 1.31 -6.30 -9.84
N LEU A 214 0.89 -5.84 -8.67
CA LEU A 214 -0.05 -6.57 -7.81
C LEU A 214 -1.43 -6.60 -8.46
N LYS A 215 -2.05 -7.78 -8.46
CA LYS A 215 -3.43 -7.97 -8.92
C LYS A 215 -4.34 -8.17 -7.71
N GLY A 216 -5.62 -7.87 -7.89
CA GLY A 216 -6.64 -8.02 -6.86
C GLY A 216 -7.21 -6.70 -6.36
N ASP A 217 -7.92 -6.76 -5.25
CA ASP A 217 -8.62 -5.63 -4.63
C ASP A 217 -7.72 -4.85 -3.65
N HIS A 218 -6.41 -5.14 -3.67
CA HIS A 218 -5.37 -4.55 -2.81
C HIS A 218 -5.64 -4.75 -1.30
N GLN A 219 -6.25 -5.89 -0.96
CA GLN A 219 -6.43 -6.33 0.42
C GLN A 219 -5.19 -7.08 0.91
N LEU A 220 -5.04 -7.24 2.24
CA LEU A 220 -3.90 -7.95 2.83
C LEU A 220 -3.64 -9.31 2.16
N LYS A 221 -4.69 -10.07 1.85
CA LYS A 221 -4.60 -11.38 1.15
C LYS A 221 -3.84 -11.31 -0.18
N ASP A 222 -3.95 -10.20 -0.92
CA ASP A 222 -3.30 -10.07 -2.22
C ASP A 222 -1.79 -9.88 -2.04
N PHE A 223 -1.37 -9.18 -0.99
CA PHE A 223 0.03 -9.07 -0.57
C PHE A 223 0.57 -10.42 -0.07
N GLU A 224 -0.23 -11.16 0.69
CA GLU A 224 0.12 -12.51 1.15
C GLU A 224 0.40 -13.45 -0.02
N VAL A 225 -0.46 -13.45 -1.04
CA VAL A 225 -0.24 -14.21 -2.27
C VAL A 225 1.04 -13.76 -2.98
N ALA A 226 1.25 -12.46 -3.11
CA ALA A 226 2.42 -11.91 -3.81
C ALA A 226 3.75 -12.23 -3.09
N PHE A 227 3.73 -12.32 -1.75
CA PHE A 227 4.90 -12.73 -0.95
C PHE A 227 5.05 -14.24 -0.78
N GLY A 228 4.07 -15.04 -1.23
CA GLY A 228 4.06 -16.50 -1.07
C GLY A 228 3.64 -16.97 0.33
N ASP A 229 3.05 -16.08 1.13
CA ASP A 229 2.55 -16.34 2.49
C ASP A 229 1.04 -16.67 2.48
N ALA A 230 0.42 -16.87 1.30
CA ALA A 230 -1.00 -17.21 1.21
C ALA A 230 -1.27 -18.51 1.98
N PRO A 231 -2.32 -18.60 2.79
CA PRO A 231 -2.75 -19.86 3.36
C PRO A 231 -2.99 -20.83 2.19
N ALA A 232 -2.59 -22.11 2.38
CA ALA A 232 -2.92 -23.14 1.42
C ALA A 232 -4.43 -23.04 1.10
N PRO A 233 -4.84 -23.19 -0.18
CA PRO A 233 -6.25 -23.12 -0.54
C PRO A 233 -7.02 -24.03 0.41
N ALA A 234 -8.08 -23.49 1.03
CA ALA A 234 -8.93 -24.25 1.94
C ALA A 234 -9.34 -25.52 1.22
N THR A 235 -8.93 -26.65 1.74
CA THR A 235 -9.34 -27.94 1.23
C THR A 235 -10.86 -28.06 1.43
N ASP A 236 -11.57 -28.72 0.52
CA ASP A 236 -13.04 -28.87 0.54
C ASP A 236 -13.61 -29.43 1.86
N ALA A 237 -12.77 -29.75 2.84
CA ALA A 237 -13.15 -30.14 4.19
C ALA A 237 -13.77 -29.00 5.02
N ASP A 238 -13.49 -27.73 4.72
CA ASP A 238 -14.03 -26.58 5.45
C ASP A 238 -15.43 -26.15 4.96
N LYS A 239 -15.93 -26.73 3.88
CA LYS A 239 -17.28 -26.46 3.36
C LYS A 239 -18.40 -27.25 4.05
N ALA A 240 -18.06 -28.12 4.99
CA ALA A 240 -19.03 -29.00 5.68
C ALA A 240 -19.39 -28.54 7.07
N LYS A 241 -19.48 -27.22 7.33
CA LYS A 241 -20.09 -26.72 8.57
C LYS A 241 -21.55 -26.35 8.30
N PRO A 242 -22.54 -26.96 9.00
CA PRO A 242 -23.93 -26.64 8.78
C PRO A 242 -24.22 -25.20 9.18
N GLU A 243 -24.99 -24.52 8.36
CA GLU A 243 -25.54 -23.19 8.63
C GLU A 243 -26.38 -23.25 9.92
N GLY A 244 -25.82 -22.78 11.03
CA GLY A 244 -26.56 -22.45 12.21
C GLY A 244 -27.27 -21.12 11.98
N GLY A 245 -28.61 -21.14 12.11
CA GLY A 245 -29.50 -19.99 11.92
C GLY A 245 -29.15 -18.76 12.78
N PRO A 246 -29.74 -17.61 12.48
CA PRO A 246 -29.33 -16.32 13.01
C PRO A 246 -29.53 -16.26 14.54
N ALA A 247 -28.43 -16.17 15.28
CA ALA A 247 -28.46 -15.82 16.68
C ALA A 247 -28.86 -14.35 16.83
N ALA A 248 -29.94 -14.11 17.55
CA ALA A 248 -30.45 -12.77 17.86
C ALA A 248 -29.36 -11.89 18.46
N SER A 249 -29.14 -10.72 17.85
CA SER A 249 -28.34 -9.64 18.46
C SER A 249 -28.88 -9.27 19.84
N PRO A 250 -28.04 -9.16 20.85
CA PRO A 250 -28.45 -8.49 22.09
C PRO A 250 -28.60 -7.00 21.84
N ALA A 251 -29.72 -6.44 22.27
CA ALA A 251 -30.03 -5.02 22.21
C ALA A 251 -28.94 -4.19 22.95
N PRO A 252 -28.60 -2.98 22.47
CA PRO A 252 -27.66 -2.11 23.15
C PRO A 252 -28.24 -1.66 24.51
N ALA A 253 -27.46 -1.85 25.55
CA ALA A 253 -27.75 -1.35 26.88
C ALA A 253 -27.84 0.18 26.85
N SER A 254 -28.98 0.68 27.31
CA SER A 254 -29.28 2.11 27.47
C SER A 254 -28.30 2.76 28.44
N LEU A 255 -27.54 3.73 27.98
CA LEU A 255 -26.78 4.65 28.83
C LEU A 255 -27.75 5.56 29.59
N PRO A 256 -27.53 5.83 30.88
CA PRO A 256 -28.39 6.74 31.64
C PRO A 256 -28.22 8.18 31.17
N ALA A 257 -29.34 8.88 31.03
CA ALA A 257 -29.38 10.30 30.71
C ALA A 257 -28.69 11.16 31.79
N PRO A 258 -27.96 12.23 31.43
CA PRO A 258 -27.47 13.18 32.40
C PRO A 258 -28.61 14.00 32.98
N ALA A 259 -28.60 14.12 34.32
CA ALA A 259 -29.55 14.90 35.10
C ALA A 259 -29.56 16.37 34.69
N ALA A 260 -30.77 16.91 34.52
CA ALA A 260 -31.01 18.30 34.33
C ALA A 260 -30.71 19.06 35.64
N ASN A 261 -29.73 19.98 35.58
CA ASN A 261 -29.64 21.07 36.56
C ASN A 261 -30.17 22.34 35.92
N ALA A 262 -31.33 22.71 36.38
CA ALA A 262 -31.87 24.08 36.19
C ALA A 262 -31.23 24.96 37.26
N ASP A 263 -30.53 26.03 36.85
CA ASP A 263 -30.55 27.28 37.58
C ASP A 263 -30.15 28.47 36.68
N LYS A 264 -31.13 29.33 36.51
CA LYS A 264 -31.21 30.79 36.46
C LYS A 264 -29.90 31.56 36.22
N ALA A 265 -29.86 32.37 35.19
CA ALA A 265 -30.08 33.81 35.27
C ALA A 265 -29.57 34.53 34.02
N LYS A 266 -30.49 35.25 33.36
CA LYS A 266 -30.39 36.61 32.80
C LYS A 266 -29.00 37.23 32.69
N SER A 267 -28.56 37.52 31.48
CA SER A 267 -28.13 38.87 31.11
C SER A 267 -28.10 39.01 29.59
N GLU A 268 -28.95 39.88 29.11
CA GLU A 268 -29.06 40.45 27.77
C GLU A 268 -27.85 41.36 27.54
N ALA A 269 -27.02 41.08 26.56
CA ALA A 269 -26.03 42.01 26.05
C ALA A 269 -26.09 41.98 24.51
N ALA A 270 -26.41 43.12 23.94
CA ALA A 270 -26.53 43.42 22.53
C ALA A 270 -25.23 43.17 21.76
N PRO A 271 -25.30 42.80 20.44
CA PRO A 271 -24.12 42.60 19.62
C PRO A 271 -23.38 43.90 19.32
N PRO A 272 -22.03 43.89 19.24
CA PRO A 272 -21.26 45.07 18.88
C PRO A 272 -21.44 45.46 17.41
N THR A 273 -21.62 46.74 17.17
CA THR A 273 -21.67 47.39 15.86
C THR A 273 -20.38 47.19 15.08
N PRO A 274 -20.44 46.96 13.75
CA PRO A 274 -19.25 46.86 12.93
C PRO A 274 -18.51 48.19 12.79
N PRO A 275 -17.16 48.22 12.69
CA PRO A 275 -16.40 49.43 12.51
C PRO A 275 -16.65 50.05 11.13
N ALA A 276 -16.67 51.39 11.13
CA ALA A 276 -16.92 52.22 9.96
C ALA A 276 -15.84 52.06 8.90
N THR A 277 -16.27 51.99 7.64
CA THR A 277 -15.44 51.96 6.44
C THR A 277 -14.57 53.21 6.32
N PRO A 278 -13.27 53.11 6.05
CA PRO A 278 -12.44 54.29 5.79
C PRO A 278 -12.79 54.92 4.44
N PRO A 279 -12.64 56.27 4.30
CA PRO A 279 -12.96 56.98 3.07
C PRO A 279 -11.99 56.61 1.93
N ALA A 280 -12.52 56.62 0.73
CA ALA A 280 -11.79 56.35 -0.50
C ALA A 280 -10.69 57.40 -0.76
N PRO A 281 -9.53 57.02 -1.32
CA PRO A 281 -8.47 57.97 -1.68
C PRO A 281 -8.91 58.87 -2.84
N ALA A 282 -8.55 60.16 -2.69
CA ALA A 282 -8.82 61.22 -3.69
C ALA A 282 -8.07 60.95 -5.00
N SER A 283 -8.75 61.20 -6.13
CA SER A 283 -8.19 61.14 -7.48
C SER A 283 -7.09 62.17 -7.68
N PRO A 284 -6.01 61.83 -8.42
CA PRO A 284 -4.98 62.81 -8.76
C PRO A 284 -5.46 63.83 -9.83
N PRO A 285 -4.91 65.05 -9.83
CA PRO A 285 -5.30 66.06 -10.79
C PRO A 285 -4.78 65.77 -12.22
N ALA A 286 -5.61 66.14 -13.18
CA ALA A 286 -5.28 66.04 -14.60
C ALA A 286 -4.16 67.01 -14.96
N GLN A 287 -3.15 66.54 -15.72
CA GLN A 287 -2.29 67.29 -16.63
C GLN A 287 -2.38 66.71 -18.01
#